data_40a60b75a8c0d0630a5ab4054a416bee
#
_entry.id   40a60b75a8c0d0630a5ab4054a416bee
#
_cell.length_a   1.000
_cell.length_b   1.000
_cell.length_c   1.000
_cell.angle_alpha   90.00
_cell.angle_beta   90.00
_cell.angle_gamma   90.00
#
_symmetry.space_group_name_H-M   'P 1'
#
loop_
_entity.id
_entity.type
_entity.pdbx_description
1 polymer ?
#
loop_
_entity_poly.entity_id
_entity_poly.type
_entity_poly.pdbx_seq_one_letter_code
_entity_poly.pdbx_strand_id
1 'polypeptide(L)'
;GFTDQIQDAVGGAGSGDAVLSWFDGDADGVGDVGFLGSEAVITQMATPISVADIIKLTANFQGNGRAGPGARLLHPLSSSTAGSSGASVDNLVETANGGRGTLHVMAVTGAWTWRVTHSSDDTSFAALVTFTNSSSTGAETIEVTGTVKRYLRYSLATSSAGVTDWVMGFARY
;
A
#
# COMPACT_ATOMS: atom_id res chain seq x y z
N GLY A 1 -11.86 8.90 2.02
CA GLY A 1 -11.12 9.54 3.08
C GLY A 1 -10.62 8.54 4.10
N PHE A 2 -9.72 8.96 4.96
CA PHE A 2 -9.10 8.11 6.02
C PHE A 2 -10.13 7.47 6.98
N THR A 3 -11.28 8.13 7.16
CA THR A 3 -12.38 7.68 8.03
C THR A 3 -13.09 6.42 7.54
N ASP A 4 -13.24 6.24 6.24
CA ASP A 4 -13.96 5.08 5.69
C ASP A 4 -13.17 3.79 5.85
N GLN A 5 -11.84 3.85 5.73
CA GLN A 5 -10.97 2.70 5.91
C GLN A 5 -10.89 2.22 7.36
N ILE A 6 -10.97 3.14 8.32
CA ILE A 6 -11.02 2.78 9.74
C ILE A 6 -12.37 2.15 10.10
N GLN A 7 -13.47 2.58 9.48
CA GLN A 7 -14.79 1.99 9.70
C GLN A 7 -14.87 0.55 9.19
N ASP A 8 -14.30 0.24 8.03
CA ASP A 8 -14.26 -1.12 7.50
C ASP A 8 -13.41 -2.05 8.38
N ALA A 9 -12.34 -1.54 8.97
CA ALA A 9 -11.50 -2.30 9.90
C ALA A 9 -12.19 -2.59 11.25
N VAL A 10 -13.14 -1.75 11.67
CA VAL A 10 -13.87 -1.88 12.94
C VAL A 10 -15.21 -2.59 12.79
N GLY A 11 -15.85 -2.52 11.61
CA GLY A 11 -17.21 -3.01 11.38
C GLY A 11 -17.33 -4.34 10.65
N GLY A 12 -16.27 -4.88 10.12
CA GLY A 12 -16.27 -6.16 9.41
C GLY A 12 -16.34 -7.34 10.36
N ALA A 13 -17.38 -8.14 10.29
CA ALA A 13 -17.51 -9.42 10.99
C ALA A 13 -16.61 -10.52 10.39
N GLY A 14 -15.39 -10.17 10.02
CA GLY A 14 -14.37 -11.07 9.49
C GLY A 14 -13.08 -10.90 10.28
N SER A 15 -12.37 -11.99 10.50
CA SER A 15 -11.08 -12.08 11.19
C SER A 15 -10.23 -10.80 11.10
N GLY A 16 -10.07 -10.13 12.19
CA GLY A 16 -9.60 -8.80 12.44
C GLY A 16 -8.22 -8.35 11.93
N ASP A 17 -7.80 -8.78 10.76
CA ASP A 17 -6.48 -8.44 10.21
C ASP A 17 -6.60 -7.26 9.24
N ALA A 18 -6.54 -6.04 9.78
CA ALA A 18 -6.47 -4.85 8.96
C ALA A 18 -5.04 -4.65 8.42
N VAL A 19 -4.92 -4.37 7.14
CA VAL A 19 -3.65 -3.91 6.54
C VAL A 19 -3.56 -2.40 6.74
N LEU A 20 -2.53 -1.97 7.47
CA LEU A 20 -2.28 -0.56 7.75
C LEU A 20 -1.08 -0.07 6.93
N SER A 21 -1.28 1.00 6.17
CA SER A 21 -0.21 1.72 5.51
C SER A 21 -0.28 3.18 5.90
N TRP A 22 0.86 3.76 6.28
CA TRP A 22 0.98 5.17 6.60
C TRP A 22 2.23 5.75 5.93
N PHE A 23 2.09 6.88 5.28
CA PHE A 23 3.19 7.60 4.64
C PHE A 23 3.28 9.02 5.18
N ASP A 24 4.50 9.49 5.41
CA ASP A 24 4.79 10.83 5.89
C ASP A 24 4.70 11.85 4.76
N GLY A 25 4.36 13.08 5.10
CA GLY A 25 4.18 14.16 4.14
C GLY A 25 2.75 14.32 3.66
N ASP A 26 2.57 14.94 2.54
CA ASP A 26 1.30 15.12 1.82
C ASP A 26 0.86 13.83 1.10
N ALA A 27 1.69 12.77 1.18
CA ALA A 27 1.44 11.43 0.63
C ALA A 27 1.01 11.43 -0.86
N ASP A 28 1.45 12.43 -1.62
CA ASP A 28 1.18 12.57 -3.05
C ASP A 28 2.44 12.31 -3.92
N GLY A 29 3.61 12.17 -3.27
CA GLY A 29 4.89 11.95 -3.89
C GLY A 29 5.31 10.48 -3.97
N VAL A 30 5.60 9.98 -5.18
CA VAL A 30 6.28 8.69 -5.36
C VAL A 30 7.65 8.74 -4.66
N GLY A 31 7.91 7.76 -3.79
CA GLY A 31 9.14 7.70 -2.99
C GLY A 31 8.99 8.20 -1.56
N ASP A 32 7.84 8.76 -1.16
CA ASP A 32 7.57 9.17 0.22
C ASP A 32 7.81 8.00 1.19
N VAL A 33 8.39 8.35 2.34
CA VAL A 33 8.74 7.37 3.36
C VAL A 33 7.53 7.08 4.25
N GLY A 34 7.34 5.83 4.58
CA GLY A 34 6.21 5.43 5.41
C GLY A 34 6.44 4.15 6.19
N PHE A 35 5.35 3.60 6.63
CA PHE A 35 5.28 2.38 7.41
C PHE A 35 4.20 1.46 6.82
N LEU A 36 4.55 0.20 6.66
CA LEU A 36 3.61 -0.86 6.29
C LEU A 36 3.47 -1.84 7.45
N GLY A 37 2.26 -1.98 7.96
CA GLY A 37 1.89 -3.01 8.92
C GLY A 37 0.98 -4.04 8.27
N SER A 38 1.20 -5.32 8.52
CA SER A 38 0.24 -6.37 8.25
C SER A 38 -0.44 -6.78 9.55
N GLU A 39 -1.68 -7.25 9.45
CA GLU A 39 -2.40 -7.80 10.60
C GLU A 39 -2.47 -6.79 11.79
N ALA A 40 -2.88 -5.56 11.50
CA ALA A 40 -3.08 -4.56 12.52
C ALA A 40 -4.50 -4.68 13.09
N VAL A 41 -4.61 -4.73 14.40
CA VAL A 41 -5.88 -4.68 15.13
C VAL A 41 -6.05 -3.29 15.75
N ILE A 42 -7.20 -2.67 15.52
CA ILE A 42 -7.55 -1.43 16.21
C ILE A 42 -7.97 -1.80 17.63
N THR A 43 -7.13 -1.45 18.59
CA THR A 43 -7.39 -1.76 20.01
C THR A 43 -8.22 -0.69 20.72
N GLN A 44 -8.20 0.53 20.20
CA GLN A 44 -8.99 1.64 20.74
C GLN A 44 -9.24 2.70 19.66
N MET A 45 -10.46 3.21 19.61
CA MET A 45 -10.81 4.41 18.85
C MET A 45 -11.51 5.40 19.77
N ALA A 46 -11.03 6.63 19.82
CA ALA A 46 -11.63 7.70 20.59
C ALA A 46 -11.83 8.93 19.71
N THR A 47 -13.05 9.45 19.71
CA THR A 47 -13.41 10.75 19.11
C THR A 47 -13.85 11.69 20.24
N PRO A 48 -12.93 12.38 20.91
CA PRO A 48 -13.32 13.41 21.88
C PRO A 48 -14.00 14.54 21.11
N ILE A 49 -15.29 14.74 21.35
CA ILE A 49 -16.06 15.84 20.79
C ILE A 49 -15.88 17.03 21.74
N SER A 50 -15.16 18.05 21.29
CA SER A 50 -15.09 19.35 21.96
C SER A 50 -15.91 20.35 21.16
N VAL A 51 -16.76 21.12 21.84
CA VAL A 51 -17.72 22.03 21.22
C VAL A 51 -17.07 23.25 20.50
N ALA A 52 -15.77 23.40 20.61
CA ALA A 52 -15.06 24.59 20.10
C ALA A 52 -13.73 24.27 19.38
N ASP A 53 -13.42 23.02 19.05
CA ASP A 53 -12.11 22.68 18.56
C ASP A 53 -12.13 21.63 17.43
N ILE A 54 -10.99 21.45 16.78
CA ILE A 54 -10.77 20.43 15.75
C ILE A 54 -11.18 19.05 16.28
N ILE A 55 -12.01 18.33 15.55
CA ILE A 55 -12.33 16.93 15.87
C ILE A 55 -11.06 16.11 15.72
N LYS A 56 -10.52 15.61 16.83
CA LYS A 56 -9.37 14.72 16.85
C LYS A 56 -9.86 13.28 16.87
N LEU A 57 -9.43 12.50 15.89
CA LEU A 57 -9.58 11.04 15.91
C LEU A 57 -8.26 10.44 16.43
N THR A 58 -8.35 9.68 17.51
CA THR A 58 -7.22 8.88 18.03
C THR A 58 -7.55 7.41 17.82
N ALA A 59 -6.70 6.69 17.11
CA ALA A 59 -6.80 5.25 16.94
C ALA A 59 -5.50 4.60 17.41
N ASN A 60 -5.60 3.60 18.26
CA ASN A 60 -4.49 2.78 18.70
C ASN A 60 -4.50 1.47 17.93
N PHE A 61 -3.36 1.13 17.33
CA PHE A 61 -3.17 -0.08 16.56
C PHE A 61 -2.19 -1.01 17.28
N GLN A 62 -2.49 -2.29 17.28
CA GLN A 62 -1.56 -3.33 17.66
C GLN A 62 -1.30 -4.21 16.47
N GLY A 63 -0.05 -4.26 16.01
CA GLY A 63 0.38 -5.13 14.92
C GLY A 63 0.65 -6.55 15.44
N ASN A 64 0.22 -7.55 14.70
CA ASN A 64 0.50 -8.97 14.94
C ASN A 64 1.50 -9.53 13.93
N GLY A 65 2.06 -8.69 13.07
CA GLY A 65 2.99 -9.06 12.04
C GLY A 65 4.26 -8.22 12.03
N ARG A 66 5.11 -8.46 11.03
CA ARG A 66 6.30 -7.63 10.82
C ARG A 66 5.93 -6.21 10.47
N ALA A 67 6.54 -5.28 11.17
CA ALA A 67 6.53 -3.88 10.80
C ALA A 67 7.52 -3.65 9.63
N GLY A 68 7.09 -2.89 8.63
CA GLY A 68 7.94 -2.46 7.52
C GLY A 68 8.28 -0.96 7.63
N PRO A 69 9.19 -0.56 8.54
CA PRO A 69 9.65 0.81 8.59
C PRO A 69 10.47 1.15 7.33
N GLY A 70 10.45 2.43 6.93
CA GLY A 70 11.16 2.86 5.73
C GLY A 70 10.52 2.38 4.43
N ALA A 71 9.22 2.08 4.46
CA ALA A 71 8.46 1.82 3.26
C ALA A 71 8.51 3.01 2.31
N ARG A 72 8.41 2.74 1.01
CA ARG A 72 8.34 3.75 -0.04
C ARG A 72 6.98 3.69 -0.71
N LEU A 73 6.37 4.85 -0.87
CA LEU A 73 5.16 5.02 -1.68
C LEU A 73 5.54 4.84 -3.16
N LEU A 74 4.93 3.87 -3.82
CA LEU A 74 5.15 3.61 -5.25
C LEU A 74 4.04 4.21 -6.11
N HIS A 75 2.83 4.32 -5.58
CA HIS A 75 1.69 4.96 -6.23
C HIS A 75 0.82 5.64 -5.16
N PRO A 76 0.65 6.98 -5.21
CA PRO A 76 -0.27 7.68 -4.33
C PRO A 76 -1.72 7.34 -4.67
N LEU A 77 -2.64 7.60 -3.75
CA LEU A 77 -4.06 7.37 -4.01
C LEU A 77 -4.53 8.23 -5.20
N SER A 78 -4.74 7.58 -6.32
CA SER A 78 -5.23 8.21 -7.54
C SER A 78 -5.94 7.21 -8.44
N SER A 79 -6.71 7.74 -9.40
CA SER A 79 -7.46 6.95 -10.37
C SER A 79 -6.59 6.56 -11.57
N SER A 80 -6.78 5.33 -12.04
CA SER A 80 -6.19 4.83 -13.28
C SER A 80 -7.27 4.28 -14.21
N THR A 81 -7.19 4.60 -15.49
CA THR A 81 -8.12 4.13 -16.53
C THR A 81 -7.46 3.25 -17.58
N ALA A 82 -6.14 3.13 -17.52
CA ALA A 82 -5.33 2.34 -18.45
C ALA A 82 -4.13 1.72 -17.73
N GLY A 83 -3.55 0.70 -18.34
CA GLY A 83 -2.30 0.12 -17.87
C GLY A 83 -1.16 1.13 -17.93
N SER A 84 -0.31 1.13 -16.93
CA SER A 84 0.80 2.08 -16.79
C SER A 84 1.93 1.51 -15.93
N SER A 85 3.06 2.20 -15.94
CA SER A 85 4.14 1.98 -14.97
C SER A 85 4.54 3.31 -14.35
N GLY A 86 4.82 3.31 -13.07
CA GLY A 86 5.23 4.52 -12.34
C GLY A 86 6.66 4.94 -12.57
N ALA A 87 7.00 6.11 -12.04
CA ALA A 87 8.38 6.51 -11.85
C ALA A 87 9.07 5.51 -10.91
N SER A 88 10.36 5.32 -11.12
CA SER A 88 11.17 4.46 -10.26
C SER A 88 11.59 5.17 -8.99
N VAL A 89 11.58 4.45 -7.88
CA VAL A 89 12.16 4.87 -6.61
C VAL A 89 13.54 4.26 -6.49
N ASP A 90 14.56 5.12 -6.37
CA ASP A 90 15.94 4.69 -6.12
C ASP A 90 16.15 4.45 -4.63
N ASN A 91 16.44 3.23 -4.25
CA ASN A 91 16.76 2.84 -2.87
C ASN A 91 18.26 2.78 -2.60
N LEU A 92 19.09 3.34 -3.49
CA LEU A 92 20.55 3.44 -3.43
C LEU A 92 21.28 2.10 -3.58
N VAL A 93 20.84 1.06 -2.87
CA VAL A 93 21.45 -0.27 -2.88
C VAL A 93 20.36 -1.35 -2.96
N GLU A 94 20.72 -2.54 -3.37
CA GLU A 94 19.88 -3.73 -3.25
C GLU A 94 19.91 -4.31 -1.83
N THR A 95 18.94 -5.14 -1.49
CA THR A 95 18.93 -5.94 -0.25
C THR A 95 18.74 -7.42 -0.57
N ALA A 96 19.34 -8.29 0.21
CA ALA A 96 19.13 -9.75 0.14
C ALA A 96 18.00 -10.22 1.07
N ASN A 97 17.45 -9.34 1.90
CA ASN A 97 16.55 -9.70 2.99
C ASN A 97 15.07 -9.75 2.59
N GLY A 98 14.77 -9.49 1.33
CA GLY A 98 13.40 -9.43 0.86
C GLY A 98 12.68 -8.13 1.21
N GLY A 99 11.37 -8.22 1.34
CA GLY A 99 10.53 -7.08 1.64
C GLY A 99 9.06 -7.42 1.61
N ARG A 100 8.22 -6.38 1.65
CA ARG A 100 6.76 -6.49 1.68
C ARG A 100 6.14 -5.46 0.77
N GLY A 101 5.26 -5.89 -0.13
CA GLY A 101 4.41 -5.03 -0.93
C GLY A 101 3.01 -4.96 -0.32
N THR A 102 2.41 -3.78 -0.32
CA THR A 102 1.03 -3.56 0.11
C THR A 102 0.27 -2.80 -0.95
N LEU A 103 -0.92 -3.30 -1.26
CA LEU A 103 -1.88 -2.72 -2.17
C LEU A 103 -3.18 -2.43 -1.43
N HIS A 104 -3.74 -1.23 -1.61
CA HIS A 104 -5.11 -0.91 -1.22
C HIS A 104 -5.89 -0.48 -2.46
N VAL A 105 -6.99 -1.14 -2.75
CA VAL A 105 -7.90 -0.84 -3.84
C VAL A 105 -9.18 -0.25 -3.25
N MET A 106 -9.42 1.03 -3.51
CA MET A 106 -10.52 1.80 -2.93
C MET A 106 -11.77 1.74 -3.80
N ALA A 107 -11.58 1.74 -5.12
CA ALA A 107 -12.63 1.56 -6.09
C ALA A 107 -12.08 0.81 -7.29
N VAL A 108 -12.89 -0.06 -7.89
CA VAL A 108 -12.47 -0.83 -9.06
C VAL A 108 -13.66 -1.22 -9.92
N THR A 109 -13.48 -1.07 -11.23
CA THR A 109 -14.30 -1.69 -12.27
C THR A 109 -13.36 -2.31 -13.30
N GLY A 110 -13.78 -3.41 -13.91
CA GLY A 110 -12.92 -4.15 -14.82
C GLY A 110 -11.93 -5.09 -14.10
N ALA A 111 -10.99 -5.64 -14.84
CA ALA A 111 -9.99 -6.57 -14.32
C ALA A 111 -8.58 -6.00 -14.50
N TRP A 112 -7.83 -5.99 -13.42
CA TRP A 112 -6.52 -5.36 -13.31
C TRP A 112 -5.48 -6.33 -12.78
N THR A 113 -4.22 -6.05 -13.06
CA THR A 113 -3.07 -6.73 -12.47
C THR A 113 -2.11 -5.70 -11.93
N TRP A 114 -1.99 -5.65 -10.62
CA TRP A 114 -1.05 -4.77 -9.92
C TRP A 114 0.23 -5.53 -9.62
N ARG A 115 1.38 -4.90 -9.89
CA ARG A 115 2.69 -5.47 -9.59
C ARG A 115 3.61 -4.44 -8.99
N VAL A 116 4.49 -4.90 -8.10
CA VAL A 116 5.75 -4.22 -7.83
C VAL A 116 6.80 -4.85 -8.73
N THR A 117 7.56 -4.02 -9.42
CA THR A 117 8.67 -4.46 -10.26
C THR A 117 9.97 -3.86 -9.76
N HIS A 118 11.07 -4.56 -9.98
CA HIS A 118 12.39 -4.14 -9.55
C HIS A 118 13.43 -4.20 -10.66
N SER A 119 14.48 -3.36 -10.56
CA SER A 119 15.58 -3.29 -11.52
C SER A 119 16.90 -2.94 -10.83
N SER A 120 18.00 -3.41 -11.39
CA SER A 120 19.35 -3.01 -10.99
C SER A 120 19.87 -1.80 -11.78
N ASP A 121 19.35 -1.55 -12.97
CA ASP A 121 19.84 -0.58 -13.96
C ASP A 121 18.82 0.53 -14.31
N ASP A 122 17.66 0.56 -13.64
CA ASP A 122 16.54 1.49 -13.87
C ASP A 122 15.94 1.42 -15.30
N THR A 123 16.27 0.39 -16.04
CA THR A 123 15.78 0.19 -17.42
C THR A 123 15.03 -1.13 -17.59
N SER A 124 15.64 -2.22 -17.13
CA SER A 124 15.12 -3.57 -17.27
C SER A 124 14.42 -4.01 -15.99
N PHE A 125 13.10 -3.89 -15.96
CA PHE A 125 12.29 -4.24 -14.79
C PHE A 125 11.71 -5.65 -14.87
N ALA A 126 11.87 -6.43 -13.82
CA ALA A 126 11.23 -7.73 -13.62
C ALA A 126 10.16 -7.65 -12.53
N ALA A 127 9.17 -8.53 -12.58
CA ALA A 127 8.17 -8.62 -11.52
C ALA A 127 8.82 -9.11 -10.21
N LEU A 128 8.53 -8.42 -9.12
CA LEU A 128 8.91 -8.78 -7.76
C LEU A 128 7.70 -9.30 -6.98
N VAL A 129 6.59 -8.57 -7.04
CA VAL A 129 5.31 -8.93 -6.45
C VAL A 129 4.24 -8.86 -7.53
N THR A 130 3.34 -9.82 -7.55
CA THR A 130 2.09 -9.74 -8.31
C THR A 130 0.94 -9.96 -7.33
N PHE A 131 0.08 -8.96 -7.16
CA PHE A 131 -1.07 -9.05 -6.27
C PHE A 131 -2.14 -9.95 -6.88
N THR A 132 -2.86 -10.67 -6.02
CA THR A 132 -3.89 -11.63 -6.42
C THR A 132 -5.24 -10.97 -6.66
N ASN A 133 -5.49 -9.84 -5.97
CA ASN A 133 -6.69 -9.04 -6.21
C ASN A 133 -6.70 -8.54 -7.65
N SER A 134 -7.80 -8.73 -8.35
CA SER A 134 -7.91 -8.32 -9.76
C SER A 134 -9.15 -7.48 -10.08
N SER A 135 -10.18 -7.49 -9.23
CA SER A 135 -11.47 -6.86 -9.55
C SER A 135 -12.33 -6.50 -8.33
N SER A 136 -11.77 -6.52 -7.12
CA SER A 136 -12.48 -6.18 -5.89
C SER A 136 -11.76 -5.10 -5.09
N THR A 137 -12.53 -4.33 -4.32
CA THR A 137 -11.97 -3.42 -3.33
C THR A 137 -11.39 -4.21 -2.16
N GLY A 138 -10.40 -3.66 -1.49
CA GLY A 138 -9.76 -4.27 -0.34
C GLY A 138 -8.28 -3.98 -0.27
N ALA A 139 -7.62 -4.59 0.70
CA ALA A 139 -6.18 -4.48 0.89
C ALA A 139 -5.52 -5.86 0.82
N GLU A 140 -4.33 -5.90 0.25
CA GLU A 140 -3.53 -7.11 0.14
C GLU A 140 -2.07 -6.80 0.49
N THR A 141 -1.46 -7.70 1.24
CA THR A 141 -0.04 -7.63 1.60
C THR A 141 0.65 -8.90 1.17
N ILE A 142 1.77 -8.77 0.46
CA ILE A 142 2.57 -9.91 0.01
C ILE A 142 4.02 -9.72 0.46
N GLU A 143 4.53 -10.72 1.17
CA GLU A 143 5.95 -10.80 1.51
C GLU A 143 6.75 -11.49 0.40
N VAL A 144 7.96 -11.01 0.19
CA VAL A 144 8.94 -11.63 -0.70
C VAL A 144 10.21 -11.89 0.07
N THR A 145 10.86 -12.99 -0.26
CA THR A 145 12.18 -13.36 0.26
C THR A 145 13.24 -13.22 -0.83
N GLY A 146 14.49 -13.06 -0.43
CA GLY A 146 15.60 -12.94 -1.36
C GLY A 146 15.86 -11.50 -1.84
N THR A 147 16.54 -11.37 -2.97
CA THR A 147 17.06 -10.09 -3.42
C THR A 147 15.97 -9.15 -3.93
N VAL A 148 15.88 -7.97 -3.33
CA VAL A 148 15.14 -6.82 -3.87
C VAL A 148 16.15 -5.83 -4.44
N LYS A 149 16.09 -5.62 -5.76
CA LYS A 149 17.03 -4.76 -6.47
C LYS A 149 16.85 -3.30 -6.11
N ARG A 150 17.81 -2.46 -6.51
CA ARG A 150 17.93 -1.05 -6.16
C ARG A 150 16.69 -0.22 -6.52
N TYR A 151 16.20 -0.33 -7.76
CA TYR A 151 15.08 0.47 -8.26
C TYR A 151 13.78 -0.29 -8.14
N LEU A 152 12.74 0.39 -7.63
CA LEU A 152 11.39 -0.15 -7.49
C LEU A 152 10.38 0.76 -8.19
N ARG A 153 9.38 0.18 -8.83
CA ARG A 153 8.22 0.91 -9.33
C ARG A 153 6.98 0.02 -9.36
N TYR A 154 5.81 0.63 -9.46
CA TYR A 154 4.62 -0.13 -9.79
C TYR A 154 4.54 -0.44 -11.28
N SER A 155 3.82 -1.50 -11.60
CA SER A 155 3.34 -1.80 -12.94
C SER A 155 1.89 -2.22 -12.86
N LEU A 156 1.04 -1.53 -13.60
CA LEU A 156 -0.38 -1.77 -13.71
C LEU A 156 -0.71 -2.27 -15.11
N ALA A 157 -1.39 -3.41 -15.20
CA ALA A 157 -1.95 -3.91 -16.45
C ALA A 157 -3.45 -4.06 -16.33
N THR A 158 -4.17 -3.90 -17.42
CA THR A 158 -5.61 -4.14 -17.50
C THR A 158 -5.91 -5.07 -18.66
N SER A 159 -6.87 -5.96 -18.46
CA SER A 159 -7.40 -6.85 -19.50
C SER A 159 -8.77 -6.41 -20.01
N SER A 160 -9.36 -5.38 -19.42
CA SER A 160 -10.68 -4.85 -19.79
C SER A 160 -10.73 -3.35 -19.55
N ALA A 161 -11.69 -2.68 -20.20
CA ALA A 161 -11.97 -1.28 -19.86
C ALA A 161 -12.48 -1.18 -18.42
N GLY A 162 -12.02 -0.17 -17.69
CA GLY A 162 -12.39 0.04 -16.30
C GLY A 162 -11.70 1.23 -15.68
N VAL A 163 -11.99 1.46 -14.41
CA VAL A 163 -11.36 2.46 -13.56
C VAL A 163 -10.95 1.81 -12.25
N THR A 164 -9.83 2.18 -11.71
CA THR A 164 -9.40 1.75 -10.38
C THR A 164 -8.79 2.92 -9.61
N ASP A 165 -9.21 3.09 -8.35
CA ASP A 165 -8.60 4.00 -7.37
C ASP A 165 -7.81 3.15 -6.38
N TRP A 166 -6.52 3.41 -6.26
CA TRP A 166 -5.63 2.54 -5.52
C TRP A 166 -4.40 3.26 -5.00
N VAL A 167 -3.75 2.66 -4.02
CA VAL A 167 -2.46 3.09 -3.47
C VAL A 167 -1.56 1.88 -3.27
N MET A 168 -0.27 2.04 -3.48
CA MET A 168 0.70 0.96 -3.35
C MET A 168 1.99 1.43 -2.70
N GLY A 169 2.49 0.62 -1.77
CA GLY A 169 3.78 0.82 -1.13
C GLY A 169 4.62 -0.44 -1.08
N PHE A 170 5.90 -0.26 -0.81
CA PHE A 170 6.83 -1.37 -0.61
C PHE A 170 7.84 -1.05 0.50
N ALA A 171 8.00 -1.95 1.46
CA ALA A 171 9.02 -1.92 2.49
C ALA A 171 10.09 -2.97 2.18
N ARG A 172 11.37 -2.60 2.29
CA ARG A 172 12.51 -3.53 2.19
C ARG A 172 13.00 -3.89 3.58
N TYR A 173 13.51 -5.10 3.74
CA TYR A 173 14.09 -5.59 4.99
C TYR A 173 15.61 -5.56 4.96
#